data_a3aa7e92d5e9e1a99e8b572f770efbcc
#
_entry.id   a3aa7e92d5e9e1a99e8b572f770efbcc
#
_cell.length_a   1.000
_cell.length_b   1.000
_cell.length_c   1.000
_cell.angle_alpha   90.00
_cell.angle_beta   90.00
_cell.angle_gamma   90.00
#
_symmetry.space_group_name_H-M   'P 1'
#
loop_
_entity.id
_entity.type
_entity.pdbx_description
1 polymer ?
#
loop_
_entity_poly.entity_id
_entity_poly.type
_entity_poly.pdbx_seq_one_letter_code
_entity_poly.pdbx_strand_id
1 'polypeptide(L)'
;ARIKGATNVIGIAGGSDKCKWVVEEAGFDSCIDYKNEDVAKRVTELAPKGLDIYFDNVGGSILEIALGNIAQKARVVMCGGISSGYTMERLAPGPSTVFNLIIQRGRMEGFIVLDYAEQFPHAIMELAGWVAEGKITYKEDIAEGLENCPETLANLFKGKNFGKQLLKLSD
;
A
#
# COMPACT_ATOMS: atom_id res chain seq x y z
N ALA A 1 4.05 -10.60 -0.40
CA ALA A 1 4.71 -10.60 -1.71
C ALA A 1 5.91 -11.55 -1.71
N ARG A 2 6.88 -11.38 -0.81
CA ARG A 2 8.09 -12.21 -0.76
C ARG A 2 7.80 -13.71 -0.62
N ILE A 3 6.91 -14.11 0.29
CA ILE A 3 6.50 -15.52 0.47
C ILE A 3 5.95 -16.12 -0.83
N LYS A 4 5.32 -15.31 -1.65
CA LYS A 4 4.77 -15.72 -2.97
C LYS A 4 5.77 -15.51 -4.13
N GLY A 5 7.06 -15.27 -3.84
CA GLY A 5 8.13 -15.27 -4.82
C GLY A 5 8.58 -13.91 -5.37
N ALA A 6 8.12 -12.79 -4.80
CA ALA A 6 8.66 -11.50 -5.19
C ALA A 6 10.12 -11.36 -4.74
N THR A 7 10.99 -10.93 -5.65
CA THR A 7 12.43 -10.82 -5.43
C THR A 7 12.88 -9.43 -4.98
N ASN A 8 12.08 -8.40 -5.28
CA ASN A 8 12.30 -7.03 -4.85
C ASN A 8 10.97 -6.42 -4.39
N VAL A 9 10.85 -6.13 -3.12
CA VAL A 9 9.63 -5.59 -2.50
C VAL A 9 9.92 -4.19 -1.98
N ILE A 10 9.31 -3.18 -2.59
CA ILE A 10 9.51 -1.77 -2.29
C ILE A 10 8.26 -1.25 -1.57
N GLY A 11 8.44 -0.67 -0.39
CA GLY A 11 7.39 0.03 0.33
C GLY A 11 7.38 1.52 0.01
N ILE A 12 6.22 2.16 0.19
CA ILE A 12 6.09 3.63 0.20
C ILE A 12 5.36 3.99 1.49
N ALA A 13 5.99 4.78 2.34
CA ALA A 13 5.43 5.17 3.64
C ALA A 13 5.77 6.63 3.98
N GLY A 14 5.13 7.20 4.98
CA GLY A 14 5.36 8.60 5.35
C GLY A 14 6.15 8.75 6.63
N GLY A 15 7.40 9.15 6.51
CA GLY A 15 8.34 9.39 7.60
C GLY A 15 9.38 8.29 7.76
N SER A 16 10.57 8.69 8.18
CA SER A 16 11.75 7.83 8.32
C SER A 16 11.52 6.62 9.22
N ASP A 17 10.81 6.81 10.34
CA ASP A 17 10.56 5.74 11.31
C ASP A 17 9.69 4.62 10.72
N LYS A 18 8.66 4.99 9.93
CA LYS A 18 7.82 4.01 9.24
C LYS A 18 8.62 3.27 8.17
N CYS A 19 9.43 3.99 7.40
CA CYS A 19 10.29 3.36 6.39
C CYS A 19 11.32 2.44 7.01
N LYS A 20 11.92 2.82 8.11
CA LYS A 20 12.85 1.98 8.89
C LYS A 20 12.18 0.69 9.33
N TRP A 21 10.99 0.77 9.93
CA TRP A 21 10.23 -0.41 10.36
C TRP A 21 9.85 -1.33 9.18
N VAL A 22 9.44 -0.75 8.04
CA VAL A 22 9.11 -1.51 6.83
C VAL A 22 10.28 -2.35 6.34
N VAL A 23 11.50 -1.81 6.41
CA VAL A 23 12.72 -2.52 5.98
C VAL A 23 13.20 -3.50 7.06
N GLU A 24 13.40 -3.03 8.28
CA GLU A 24 14.08 -3.80 9.34
C GLU A 24 13.19 -4.87 9.96
N GLU A 25 11.88 -4.60 10.11
CA GLU A 25 10.95 -5.49 10.81
C GLU A 25 10.00 -6.21 9.85
N ALA A 26 9.43 -5.51 8.88
CA ALA A 26 8.52 -6.12 7.91
C ALA A 26 9.25 -6.83 6.75
N GLY A 27 10.57 -6.69 6.64
CA GLY A 27 11.42 -7.43 5.72
C GLY A 27 11.31 -7.02 4.25
N PHE A 28 10.97 -5.76 3.97
CA PHE A 28 11.02 -5.21 2.62
C PHE A 28 12.47 -4.91 2.22
N ASP A 29 12.78 -4.92 0.92
CA ASP A 29 14.13 -4.62 0.43
C ASP A 29 14.44 -3.13 0.55
N SER A 30 13.42 -2.27 0.43
CA SER A 30 13.54 -0.83 0.56
C SER A 30 12.19 -0.18 0.86
N CYS A 31 12.23 1.05 1.34
CA CYS A 31 11.06 1.89 1.54
C CYS A 31 11.36 3.32 1.11
N ILE A 32 10.41 3.95 0.44
CA ILE A 32 10.48 5.34 0.00
C ILE A 32 9.68 6.20 0.98
N ASP A 33 10.31 7.19 1.58
CA ASP A 33 9.63 8.18 2.41
C ASP A 33 9.01 9.28 1.52
N TYR A 34 7.73 9.13 1.19
CA TYR A 34 7.05 10.07 0.29
C TYR A 34 6.96 11.51 0.83
N LYS A 35 7.26 11.74 2.11
CA LYS A 35 7.26 13.07 2.73
C LYS A 35 8.58 13.82 2.54
N ASN A 36 9.68 13.10 2.43
CA ASN A 36 11.02 13.66 2.47
C ASN A 36 11.88 13.28 1.25
N GLU A 37 11.45 12.32 0.42
CA GLU A 37 12.19 11.89 -0.78
C GLU A 37 11.42 12.20 -2.06
N ASP A 38 12.15 12.34 -3.16
CA ASP A 38 11.58 12.37 -4.51
C ASP A 38 11.16 10.95 -4.91
N VAL A 39 9.86 10.68 -4.81
CA VAL A 39 9.31 9.35 -5.09
C VAL A 39 9.61 8.88 -6.51
N ALA A 40 9.53 9.77 -7.51
CA ALA A 40 9.76 9.39 -8.91
C ALA A 40 11.21 8.96 -9.15
N LYS A 41 12.16 9.73 -8.61
CA LYS A 41 13.59 9.40 -8.66
C LYS A 41 13.85 8.07 -7.95
N ARG A 42 13.33 7.91 -6.72
CA ARG A 42 13.56 6.70 -5.92
C ARG A 42 12.96 5.44 -6.56
N VAL A 43 11.77 5.52 -7.14
CA VAL A 43 11.18 4.39 -7.88
C VAL A 43 12.08 3.97 -9.04
N THR A 44 12.59 4.92 -9.82
CA THR A 44 13.49 4.64 -10.94
C THR A 44 14.80 3.98 -10.49
N GLU A 45 15.37 4.44 -9.37
CA GLU A 45 16.60 3.88 -8.79
C GLU A 45 16.39 2.46 -8.27
N LEU A 46 15.29 2.21 -7.55
CA LEU A 46 15.01 0.94 -6.88
C LEU A 46 14.42 -0.12 -7.81
N ALA A 47 13.77 0.30 -8.88
CA ALA A 47 13.18 -0.57 -9.88
C ALA A 47 13.64 -0.20 -11.31
N PRO A 48 14.93 -0.31 -11.65
CA PRO A 48 15.48 0.14 -12.93
C PRO A 48 14.95 -0.63 -14.14
N LYS A 49 14.33 -1.80 -13.93
CA LYS A 49 13.65 -2.58 -14.96
C LYS A 49 12.14 -2.34 -15.00
N GLY A 50 11.66 -1.41 -14.17
CA GLY A 50 10.23 -1.13 -13.98
C GLY A 50 9.57 -2.01 -12.91
N LEU A 51 8.34 -1.64 -12.57
CA LEU A 51 7.50 -2.32 -11.58
C LEU A 51 6.68 -3.41 -12.28
N ASP A 52 6.86 -4.67 -11.89
CA ASP A 52 6.04 -5.78 -12.38
C ASP A 52 4.64 -5.77 -11.78
N ILE A 53 4.55 -5.41 -10.50
CA ILE A 53 3.29 -5.31 -9.76
C ILE A 53 3.31 -4.03 -8.93
N TYR A 54 2.24 -3.24 -9.04
CA TYR A 54 1.97 -2.12 -8.16
C TYR A 54 0.61 -2.32 -7.48
N PHE A 55 0.61 -2.37 -6.13
CA PHE A 55 -0.59 -2.47 -5.32
C PHE A 55 -0.93 -1.09 -4.75
N ASP A 56 -2.05 -0.53 -5.18
CA ASP A 56 -2.41 0.86 -4.89
C ASP A 56 -3.57 0.99 -3.89
N ASN A 57 -3.30 1.65 -2.77
CA ASN A 57 -4.31 2.12 -1.81
C ASN A 57 -4.49 3.65 -1.83
N VAL A 58 -3.65 4.36 -2.60
CA VAL A 58 -3.47 5.81 -2.45
C VAL A 58 -4.02 6.59 -3.63
N GLY A 59 -3.73 6.16 -4.86
CA GLY A 59 -4.05 6.93 -6.07
C GLY A 59 -3.18 8.18 -6.22
N GLY A 60 -3.72 9.18 -6.94
CA GLY A 60 -3.11 10.49 -7.11
C GLY A 60 -1.71 10.46 -7.74
N SER A 61 -0.82 11.33 -7.26
CA SER A 61 0.54 11.47 -7.83
C SER A 61 1.40 10.22 -7.68
N ILE A 62 1.18 9.42 -6.65
CA ILE A 62 1.93 8.16 -6.47
C ILE A 62 1.53 7.13 -7.53
N LEU A 63 0.24 7.02 -7.86
CA LEU A 63 -0.23 6.20 -8.96
C LEU A 63 0.35 6.67 -10.30
N GLU A 64 0.37 7.98 -10.54
CA GLU A 64 0.95 8.57 -11.76
C GLU A 64 2.42 8.21 -11.92
N ILE A 65 3.20 8.32 -10.84
CA ILE A 65 4.61 7.94 -10.81
C ILE A 65 4.77 6.43 -11.07
N ALA A 66 3.97 5.60 -10.41
CA ALA A 66 4.01 4.15 -10.59
C ALA A 66 3.72 3.76 -12.04
N LEU A 67 2.66 4.30 -12.66
CA LEU A 67 2.32 4.07 -14.06
C LEU A 67 3.42 4.55 -15.02
N GLY A 68 4.16 5.61 -14.65
CA GLY A 68 5.32 6.08 -15.38
C GLY A 68 6.50 5.10 -15.38
N ASN A 69 6.53 4.17 -14.42
CA ASN A 69 7.65 3.27 -14.17
C ASN A 69 7.28 1.78 -14.25
N ILE A 70 6.18 1.40 -14.89
CA ILE A 70 5.77 0.01 -15.01
C ILE A 70 6.65 -0.77 -16.00
N ALA A 71 6.93 -2.03 -15.67
CA ALA A 71 7.58 -2.99 -16.55
C ALA A 71 6.63 -3.50 -17.65
N GLN A 72 7.17 -4.23 -18.61
CA GLN A 72 6.36 -4.88 -19.64
C GLN A 72 5.42 -5.93 -19.02
N LYS A 73 4.14 -5.88 -19.40
CA LYS A 73 3.07 -6.76 -18.88
C LYS A 73 2.81 -6.60 -17.37
N ALA A 74 3.17 -5.46 -16.80
CA ALA A 74 2.92 -5.15 -15.41
C ALA A 74 1.44 -5.21 -15.05
N ARG A 75 1.17 -5.44 -13.76
CA ARG A 75 -0.17 -5.40 -13.17
C ARG A 75 -0.27 -4.32 -12.11
N VAL A 76 -1.19 -3.40 -12.32
CA VAL A 76 -1.55 -2.36 -11.35
C VAL A 76 -2.86 -2.76 -10.70
N VAL A 77 -2.83 -3.03 -9.40
CA VAL A 77 -3.96 -3.51 -8.60
C VAL A 77 -4.51 -2.36 -7.79
N MET A 78 -5.69 -1.88 -8.16
CA MET A 78 -6.34 -0.73 -7.53
C MET A 78 -7.23 -1.21 -6.38
N CYS A 79 -6.75 -1.04 -5.14
CA CYS A 79 -7.47 -1.40 -3.92
C CYS A 79 -8.19 -0.20 -3.30
N GLY A 80 -7.65 1.01 -3.45
CA GLY A 80 -8.21 2.21 -2.87
C GLY A 80 -7.65 3.49 -3.48
N GLY A 81 -8.15 4.63 -3.02
CA GLY A 81 -7.76 5.95 -3.52
C GLY A 81 -7.86 7.00 -2.42
N ILE A 82 -7.19 6.76 -1.28
CA ILE A 82 -7.32 7.63 -0.08
C ILE A 82 -6.90 9.08 -0.36
N SER A 83 -6.04 9.31 -1.36
CA SER A 83 -5.62 10.67 -1.76
C SER A 83 -6.77 11.52 -2.33
N SER A 84 -7.84 10.88 -2.84
CA SER A 84 -9.03 11.58 -3.32
C SER A 84 -9.98 12.01 -2.18
N GLY A 85 -9.74 11.56 -0.94
CA GLY A 85 -10.62 11.76 0.20
C GLY A 85 -11.94 11.02 0.10
N TYR A 86 -12.08 10.11 -0.87
CA TYR A 86 -13.32 9.37 -1.18
C TYR A 86 -14.54 10.26 -1.43
N THR A 87 -14.31 11.50 -1.88
CA THR A 87 -15.42 12.40 -2.24
C THR A 87 -15.70 12.31 -3.74
N MET A 88 -16.98 12.36 -4.10
CA MET A 88 -17.42 12.40 -5.50
C MET A 88 -17.61 13.83 -6.04
N GLU A 89 -17.42 14.84 -5.18
CA GLU A 89 -17.72 16.24 -5.52
C GLU A 89 -16.70 16.83 -6.50
N ARG A 90 -15.48 16.35 -6.49
CA ARG A 90 -14.44 16.83 -7.39
C ARG A 90 -13.43 15.73 -7.68
N LEU A 91 -13.65 15.02 -8.77
CA LEU A 91 -12.67 14.05 -9.26
C LEU A 91 -11.46 14.80 -9.81
N ALA A 92 -10.28 14.46 -9.29
CA ALA A 92 -9.02 14.92 -9.87
C ALA A 92 -8.88 14.37 -11.30
N PRO A 93 -8.17 15.07 -12.20
CA PRO A 93 -7.80 14.51 -13.49
C PRO A 93 -7.11 13.15 -13.29
N GLY A 94 -7.38 12.21 -14.20
CA GLY A 94 -6.69 10.91 -14.19
C GLY A 94 -5.19 11.06 -14.47
N PRO A 95 -4.38 10.04 -14.18
CA PRO A 95 -2.93 10.08 -14.37
C PRO A 95 -2.61 10.27 -15.87
N SER A 96 -1.75 11.24 -16.17
CA SER A 96 -1.26 11.51 -17.54
C SER A 96 -0.44 10.35 -18.10
N THR A 97 0.17 9.56 -17.22
CA THR A 97 1.02 8.40 -17.52
C THR A 97 0.23 7.13 -17.85
N VAL A 98 -1.10 7.16 -17.85
CA VAL A 98 -1.93 5.99 -18.21
C VAL A 98 -1.60 5.42 -19.60
N PHE A 99 -1.07 6.23 -20.51
CA PHE A 99 -0.65 5.79 -21.83
C PHE A 99 0.45 4.72 -21.80
N ASN A 100 1.23 4.64 -20.70
CA ASN A 100 2.23 3.60 -20.51
C ASN A 100 1.62 2.19 -20.43
N LEU A 101 0.36 2.05 -20.07
CA LEU A 101 -0.32 0.75 -20.14
C LEU A 101 -0.33 0.19 -21.57
N ILE A 102 -0.46 1.04 -22.58
CA ILE A 102 -0.40 0.63 -23.99
C ILE A 102 1.03 0.25 -24.35
N ILE A 103 2.00 1.13 -24.05
CA ILE A 103 3.41 0.93 -24.40
C ILE A 103 3.95 -0.35 -23.76
N GLN A 104 3.65 -0.55 -22.49
CA GLN A 104 4.12 -1.70 -21.71
C GLN A 104 3.18 -2.93 -21.80
N ARG A 105 2.04 -2.82 -22.50
CA ARG A 105 0.99 -3.87 -22.53
C ARG A 105 0.61 -4.31 -21.12
N GLY A 106 0.56 -3.33 -20.20
CA GLY A 106 0.20 -3.51 -18.80
C GLY A 106 -1.30 -3.69 -18.62
N ARG A 107 -1.69 -4.09 -17.41
CA ARG A 107 -3.08 -4.20 -16.97
C ARG A 107 -3.27 -3.40 -15.70
N MET A 108 -4.32 -2.59 -15.64
CA MET A 108 -4.77 -1.91 -14.42
C MET A 108 -6.19 -2.34 -14.12
N GLU A 109 -6.42 -2.81 -12.90
CA GLU A 109 -7.70 -3.40 -12.50
C GLU A 109 -8.05 -3.04 -11.06
N GLY A 110 -9.29 -2.62 -10.85
CA GLY A 110 -9.87 -2.44 -9.52
C GLY A 110 -10.47 -3.73 -9.00
N PHE A 111 -10.53 -3.88 -7.67
CA PHE A 111 -11.22 -4.98 -7.01
C PHE A 111 -11.83 -4.53 -5.68
N ILE A 112 -12.83 -5.25 -5.26
CA ILE A 112 -13.37 -5.17 -3.89
C ILE A 112 -13.12 -6.50 -3.21
N VAL A 113 -12.53 -6.47 -2.01
CA VAL A 113 -12.12 -7.69 -1.31
C VAL A 113 -13.31 -8.64 -1.05
N LEU A 114 -14.52 -8.11 -0.92
CA LEU A 114 -15.73 -8.91 -0.72
C LEU A 114 -16.07 -9.85 -1.88
N ASP A 115 -15.62 -9.55 -3.10
CA ASP A 115 -15.79 -10.41 -4.27
C ASP A 115 -15.03 -11.76 -4.13
N TYR A 116 -14.11 -11.82 -3.18
CA TYR A 116 -13.30 -13.00 -2.87
C TYR A 116 -13.73 -13.70 -1.57
N ALA A 117 -14.94 -13.44 -1.06
CA ALA A 117 -15.41 -13.96 0.23
C ALA A 117 -15.30 -15.50 0.36
N GLU A 118 -15.54 -16.23 -0.72
CA GLU A 118 -15.41 -17.69 -0.75
C GLU A 118 -13.97 -18.18 -0.48
N GLN A 119 -12.97 -17.32 -0.76
CA GLN A 119 -11.57 -17.65 -0.55
C GLN A 119 -11.06 -17.25 0.85
N PHE A 120 -11.86 -16.50 1.64
CA PHE A 120 -11.44 -16.01 2.96
C PHE A 120 -10.98 -17.10 3.91
N PRO A 121 -11.71 -18.24 4.07
CA PRO A 121 -11.27 -19.27 5.00
C PRO A 121 -9.86 -19.80 4.69
N HIS A 122 -9.56 -20.02 3.41
CA HIS A 122 -8.25 -20.47 2.97
C HIS A 122 -7.17 -19.40 3.21
N ALA A 123 -7.45 -18.16 2.80
CA ALA A 123 -6.51 -17.05 2.95
C ALA A 123 -6.22 -16.75 4.43
N ILE A 124 -7.22 -16.79 5.31
CA ILE A 124 -7.05 -16.59 6.75
C ILE A 124 -6.16 -17.67 7.36
N MET A 125 -6.38 -18.94 7.01
CA MET A 125 -5.53 -20.03 7.49
C MET A 125 -4.07 -19.89 7.02
N GLU A 126 -3.87 -19.52 5.77
CA GLU A 126 -2.52 -19.30 5.21
C GLU A 126 -1.81 -18.16 5.93
N LEU A 127 -2.50 -17.02 6.12
CA LEU A 127 -1.97 -15.85 6.82
C LEU A 127 -1.67 -16.15 8.30
N ALA A 128 -2.58 -16.82 9.00
CA ALA A 128 -2.40 -17.22 10.40
C ALA A 128 -1.19 -18.17 10.56
N GLY A 129 -1.02 -19.11 9.64
CA GLY A 129 0.15 -19.97 9.59
C GLY A 129 1.45 -19.17 9.44
N TRP A 130 1.50 -18.21 8.52
CA TRP A 130 2.70 -17.39 8.34
C TRP A 130 3.00 -16.46 9.51
N VAL A 131 1.97 -15.98 10.21
CA VAL A 131 2.15 -15.21 11.46
C VAL A 131 2.72 -16.11 12.55
N ALA A 132 2.16 -17.32 12.76
CA ALA A 132 2.63 -18.28 13.75
C ALA A 132 4.08 -18.75 13.49
N GLU A 133 4.47 -18.85 12.22
CA GLU A 133 5.84 -19.18 11.81
C GLU A 133 6.81 -17.98 11.84
N GLY A 134 6.35 -16.79 12.21
CA GLY A 134 7.15 -15.57 12.22
C GLY A 134 7.52 -15.05 10.82
N LYS A 135 6.86 -15.54 9.77
CA LYS A 135 7.10 -15.10 8.38
C LYS A 135 6.42 -13.78 8.02
N ILE A 136 5.42 -13.39 8.81
CA ILE A 136 4.74 -12.09 8.71
C ILE A 136 4.85 -11.37 10.04
N THR A 137 5.38 -10.17 10.00
CA THR A 137 5.39 -9.22 11.11
C THR A 137 4.30 -8.18 10.90
N TYR A 138 3.56 -7.86 11.94
CA TYR A 138 2.55 -6.81 11.93
C TYR A 138 2.74 -5.87 13.11
N LYS A 139 2.17 -4.67 13.01
CA LYS A 139 2.17 -3.68 14.09
C LYS A 139 0.78 -3.10 14.25
N GLU A 140 0.37 -2.98 15.48
CA GLU A 140 -0.89 -2.36 15.88
C GLU A 140 -0.63 -1.02 16.58
N ASP A 141 -1.51 -0.07 16.34
CA ASP A 141 -1.55 1.23 17.00
C ASP A 141 -2.92 1.31 17.69
N ILE A 142 -2.93 1.13 19.00
CA ILE A 142 -4.16 0.92 19.76
C ILE A 142 -4.47 2.19 20.58
N ALA A 143 -5.56 2.88 20.25
CA ALA A 143 -6.17 3.88 21.11
C ALA A 143 -7.22 3.22 22.03
N GLU A 144 -7.50 3.81 23.18
CA GLU A 144 -8.45 3.28 24.15
C GLU A 144 -9.63 4.24 24.36
N GLY A 145 -10.81 3.68 24.60
CA GLY A 145 -12.04 4.41 24.91
C GLY A 145 -12.84 4.87 23.68
N LEU A 146 -14.16 4.67 23.74
CA LEU A 146 -15.07 5.01 22.65
C LEU A 146 -15.05 6.53 22.34
N GLU A 147 -14.85 7.35 23.33
CA GLU A 147 -14.76 8.81 23.22
C GLU A 147 -13.64 9.26 22.28
N ASN A 148 -12.59 8.46 22.12
CA ASN A 148 -11.45 8.75 21.26
C ASN A 148 -11.66 8.32 19.78
N CYS A 149 -12.81 7.72 19.46
CA CYS A 149 -13.10 7.24 18.10
C CYS A 149 -12.98 8.33 17.03
N PRO A 150 -13.56 9.54 17.18
CA PRO A 150 -13.46 10.59 16.17
C PRO A 150 -12.03 11.08 15.95
N GLU A 151 -11.26 11.22 17.03
CA GLU A 151 -9.86 11.65 16.93
C GLU A 151 -9.00 10.56 16.27
N THR A 152 -9.17 9.31 16.68
CA THR A 152 -8.47 8.14 16.12
C THR A 152 -8.71 8.03 14.61
N LEU A 153 -9.96 8.21 14.18
CA LEU A 153 -10.30 8.22 12.76
C LEU A 153 -9.65 9.40 12.03
N ALA A 154 -9.69 10.61 12.59
CA ALA A 154 -9.05 11.77 12.01
C ALA A 154 -7.52 11.60 11.88
N ASN A 155 -6.89 10.95 12.86
CA ASN A 155 -5.46 10.66 12.85
C ASN A 155 -5.07 9.63 11.77
N LEU A 156 -5.94 8.67 11.47
CA LEU A 156 -5.75 7.74 10.35
C LEU A 156 -5.64 8.49 9.02
N PHE A 157 -6.57 9.41 8.72
CA PHE A 157 -6.52 10.22 7.50
C PHE A 157 -5.30 11.17 7.43
N LYS A 158 -4.78 11.59 8.58
CA LYS A 158 -3.56 12.40 8.68
C LYS A 158 -2.28 11.57 8.60
N GLY A 159 -2.39 10.23 8.51
CA GLY A 159 -1.26 9.30 8.48
C GLY A 159 -0.42 9.31 9.76
N LYS A 160 -1.01 9.65 10.91
CA LYS A 160 -0.33 9.71 12.21
C LYS A 160 -0.14 8.34 12.85
N ASN A 161 -1.04 7.38 12.54
CA ASN A 161 -0.96 6.02 13.06
C ASN A 161 0.32 5.31 12.64
N PHE A 162 0.82 4.42 13.49
CA PHE A 162 1.99 3.59 13.20
C PHE A 162 1.64 2.11 13.26
N GLY A 163 1.18 1.56 12.15
CA GLY A 163 0.65 0.22 12.03
C GLY A 163 -0.86 0.21 11.79
N LYS A 164 -1.51 -0.90 12.09
CA LYS A 164 -2.97 -1.03 12.00
C LYS A 164 -3.62 -0.23 13.15
N GLN A 165 -4.35 0.82 12.79
CA GLN A 165 -5.10 1.58 13.79
C GLN A 165 -6.26 0.74 14.33
N LEU A 166 -6.32 0.61 15.63
CA LEU A 166 -7.38 -0.04 16.39
C LEU A 166 -7.91 0.89 17.48
N LEU A 167 -9.12 0.61 17.92
CA LEU A 167 -9.73 1.27 19.09
C LEU A 167 -10.21 0.18 20.05
N LYS A 168 -9.63 0.13 21.24
CA LYS A 168 -10.05 -0.79 22.31
C LYS A 168 -11.25 -0.16 23.04
N LEU A 169 -12.37 -0.85 23.08
CA LEU A 169 -13.62 -0.36 23.68
C LEU A 169 -13.84 -0.89 25.10
N SER A 170 -13.35 -2.09 25.36
CA SER A 170 -13.44 -2.76 26.68
C SER A 170 -12.33 -3.77 26.84
N ASP A 171 -12.12 -4.23 28.04
CA ASP A 171 -11.25 -5.37 28.36
C ASP A 171 -11.85 -6.68 27.87
#